data_0b5059a57722f76b10e38787bd7bb15b
#
_entry.id   0b5059a57722f76b10e38787bd7bb15b
#
_cell.length_a   1.000
_cell.length_b   1.000
_cell.length_c   1.000
_cell.angle_alpha   90.00
_cell.angle_beta   90.00
_cell.angle_gamma   90.00
#
_symmetry.space_group_name_H-M   'P 1'
#
loop_
_entity.id
_entity.type
_entity.pdbx_description
1 polymer ?
#
loop_
_entity_poly.entity_id
_entity_poly.type
_entity_poly.pdbx_seq_one_letter_code
_entity_poly.pdbx_strand_id
1 'polypeptide(L)'
;MDREEALERLRSARVGRLATVTPEDRPHVVPFVFAVVERDLDVIAYWVVDRKPKRTERLQRLRNLERNPGAELVVDGYDEDWRALWWVRASGSGRVVEDASDERGAALSALAAKYPQYASDPPSGPVVAIDIERISGWRARLEAPS
;
A
#
# COMPACT_ATOMS: atom_id res chain seq x y z
N MET A 1 17.21 -8.88 -4.93
CA MET A 1 16.88 -7.48 -4.53
C MET A 1 17.02 -7.39 -3.02
N ASP A 2 17.80 -6.44 -2.54
CA ASP A 2 17.93 -6.25 -1.11
C ASP A 2 16.73 -5.46 -0.55
N ARG A 3 16.65 -5.39 0.79
CA ARG A 3 15.52 -4.73 1.46
C ARG A 3 15.45 -3.24 1.13
N GLU A 4 16.58 -2.57 1.05
CA GLU A 4 16.64 -1.14 0.78
C GLU A 4 16.10 -0.81 -0.60
N GLU A 5 16.50 -1.57 -1.61
CA GLU A 5 15.99 -1.42 -2.97
C GLU A 5 14.47 -1.73 -3.02
N ALA A 6 14.04 -2.80 -2.36
CA ALA A 6 12.63 -3.18 -2.31
C ALA A 6 11.78 -2.08 -1.66
N LEU A 7 12.26 -1.51 -0.56
CA LEU A 7 11.56 -0.43 0.14
C LEU A 7 11.45 0.82 -0.73
N GLU A 8 12.53 1.18 -1.44
CA GLU A 8 12.51 2.35 -2.33
C GLU A 8 11.54 2.16 -3.49
N ARG A 9 11.51 0.96 -4.08
CA ARG A 9 10.55 0.65 -5.15
C ARG A 9 9.11 0.68 -4.64
N LEU A 10 8.87 0.18 -3.43
CA LEU A 10 7.56 0.25 -2.80
C LEU A 10 7.13 1.70 -2.58
N ARG A 11 8.03 2.52 -2.04
CA ARG A 11 7.75 3.94 -1.76
C ARG A 11 7.44 4.72 -3.02
N SER A 12 8.16 4.45 -4.11
CA SER A 12 8.06 5.22 -5.36
C SER A 12 6.90 4.79 -6.25
N ALA A 13 6.34 3.60 -6.04
CA ALA A 13 5.27 3.09 -6.90
C ALA A 13 4.02 3.95 -6.78
N ARG A 14 3.42 4.26 -7.92
CA ARG A 14 2.25 5.15 -7.99
C ARG A 14 0.94 4.43 -7.70
N VAL A 15 0.89 3.15 -7.94
CA VAL A 15 -0.28 2.31 -7.69
C VAL A 15 0.20 0.93 -7.25
N GLY A 16 -0.54 0.33 -6.34
CA GLY A 16 -0.31 -1.03 -5.91
C GLY A 16 -1.58 -1.85 -6.00
N ARG A 17 -1.47 -3.11 -5.66
CA ARG A 17 -2.61 -4.02 -5.50
C ARG A 17 -2.65 -4.46 -4.05
N LEU A 18 -3.80 -4.28 -3.42
CA LEU A 18 -4.02 -4.62 -2.02
C LEU A 18 -4.89 -5.86 -1.94
N ALA A 19 -4.41 -6.87 -1.26
CA ALA A 19 -5.16 -8.10 -1.02
C ALA A 19 -5.55 -8.17 0.46
N THR A 20 -6.81 -8.46 0.71
CA THR A 20 -7.37 -8.71 2.03
C THR A 20 -8.24 -9.96 1.95
N VAL A 21 -8.78 -10.41 3.08
CA VAL A 21 -9.59 -11.63 3.16
C VAL A 21 -11.01 -11.25 3.55
N THR A 22 -11.98 -11.72 2.77
CA THR A 22 -13.40 -11.45 3.06
C THR A 22 -13.88 -12.24 4.28
N PRO A 23 -15.04 -11.88 4.87
CA PRO A 23 -15.63 -12.67 5.94
C PRO A 23 -15.92 -14.13 5.57
N GLU A 24 -16.04 -14.43 4.29
CA GLU A 24 -16.24 -15.79 3.77
C GLU A 24 -14.92 -16.50 3.45
N ASP A 25 -13.80 -15.95 3.93
CA ASP A 25 -12.45 -16.48 3.74
C ASP A 25 -12.01 -16.54 2.27
N ARG A 26 -12.47 -15.57 1.48
CA ARG A 26 -12.05 -15.45 0.08
C ARG A 26 -11.04 -14.31 -0.08
N PRO A 27 -10.06 -14.46 -0.96
CA PRO A 27 -9.16 -13.35 -1.26
C PRO A 27 -9.90 -12.23 -2.00
N HIS A 28 -9.56 -10.99 -1.67
CA HIS A 28 -10.13 -9.80 -2.29
C HIS A 28 -8.98 -8.90 -2.69
N VAL A 29 -8.88 -8.53 -3.97
CA VAL A 29 -7.76 -7.76 -4.50
C VAL A 29 -8.30 -6.53 -5.21
N VAL A 30 -7.74 -5.38 -4.87
CA VAL A 30 -8.12 -4.10 -5.50
C VAL A 30 -6.88 -3.26 -5.79
N PRO A 31 -6.89 -2.45 -6.85
CA PRO A 31 -5.85 -1.43 -7.00
C PRO A 31 -6.05 -0.34 -5.97
N PHE A 32 -4.95 0.25 -5.51
CA PHE A 32 -5.04 1.34 -4.54
C PHE A 32 -3.83 2.27 -4.68
N VAL A 33 -4.00 3.48 -4.17
CA VAL A 33 -2.91 4.45 -4.02
C VAL A 33 -2.56 4.54 -2.55
N PHE A 34 -1.30 4.77 -2.25
CA PHE A 34 -0.79 4.68 -0.89
C PHE A 34 0.49 5.48 -0.74
N ALA A 35 0.84 5.81 0.49
CA ALA A 35 2.12 6.43 0.82
C ALA A 35 2.79 5.62 1.92
N VAL A 36 4.10 5.44 1.81
CA VAL A 36 4.89 4.70 2.78
C VAL A 36 5.64 5.69 3.66
N VAL A 37 5.52 5.51 4.95
CA VAL A 37 6.22 6.31 5.96
C VAL A 37 7.10 5.38 6.79
N GLU A 38 8.34 5.78 6.95
CA GLU A 38 9.25 5.12 7.89
C GLU A 38 9.29 5.92 9.18
N ARG A 39 9.09 5.25 10.31
CA ARG A 39 9.15 5.85 11.63
C ARG A 39 9.95 4.94 12.53
N ASP A 40 11.15 5.37 12.89
CA ASP A 40 12.13 4.55 13.61
C ASP A 40 12.43 3.28 12.79
N LEU A 41 12.13 2.11 13.32
CA LEU A 41 12.30 0.84 12.60
C LEU A 41 11.01 0.36 11.91
N ASP A 42 9.92 1.11 12.08
CA ASP A 42 8.62 0.73 11.53
C ASP A 42 8.45 1.27 10.12
N VAL A 43 7.83 0.46 9.28
CA VAL A 43 7.41 0.84 7.92
C VAL A 43 5.90 0.71 7.86
N ILE A 44 5.23 1.80 7.49
CA ILE A 44 3.77 1.84 7.49
C ILE A 44 3.30 2.34 6.13
N ALA A 45 2.38 1.61 5.50
CA ALA A 45 1.71 2.05 4.27
C ALA A 45 0.33 2.61 4.63
N TYR A 46 0.07 3.85 4.22
CA TYR A 46 -1.19 4.53 4.49
C TYR A 46 -2.00 4.66 3.21
N TRP A 47 -3.29 4.45 3.32
CA TRP A 47 -4.25 4.75 2.27
C TRP A 47 -5.52 5.31 2.90
N VAL A 48 -6.34 5.97 2.09
CA VAL A 48 -7.54 6.61 2.60
C VAL A 48 -8.75 6.09 1.83
N VAL A 49 -9.85 5.90 2.55
CA VAL A 49 -11.12 5.51 1.95
C VAL A 49 -11.71 6.75 1.29
N ASP A 50 -11.82 6.71 -0.03
CA ASP A 50 -12.24 7.85 -0.82
C ASP A 50 -13.75 8.16 -0.69
N ARG A 51 -14.14 9.42 -0.89
CA ARG A 51 -15.52 9.91 -0.75
C ARG A 51 -16.47 9.48 -1.85
N LYS A 52 -16.01 8.82 -2.90
CA LYS A 52 -16.83 8.59 -4.09
C LYS A 52 -17.91 7.54 -3.89
N PRO A 53 -18.98 7.56 -4.72
CA PRO A 53 -20.26 6.93 -4.39
C PRO A 53 -20.32 5.41 -4.36
N LYS A 54 -19.23 4.70 -4.55
CA LYS A 54 -19.20 3.24 -4.40
C LYS A 54 -18.94 2.83 -2.94
N ARG A 55 -19.85 3.18 -2.06
CA ARG A 55 -19.76 2.89 -0.63
C ARG A 55 -19.53 1.41 -0.32
N THR A 56 -20.03 0.53 -1.16
CA THR A 56 -20.01 -0.91 -0.90
C THR A 56 -18.61 -1.51 -0.92
N GLU A 57 -17.77 -1.12 -1.89
CA GLU A 57 -16.40 -1.62 -1.99
C GLU A 57 -15.49 -1.08 -0.89
N ARG A 58 -15.71 0.18 -0.50
CA ARG A 58 -14.95 0.82 0.59
C ARG A 58 -15.22 0.16 1.92
N LEU A 59 -16.50 -0.07 2.20
CA LEU A 59 -16.93 -0.75 3.42
C LEU A 59 -16.44 -2.19 3.42
N GLN A 60 -16.36 -2.84 2.26
CA GLN A 60 -15.87 -4.21 2.16
C GLN A 60 -14.42 -4.33 2.62
N ARG A 61 -13.55 -3.41 2.20
CA ARG A 61 -12.15 -3.42 2.64
C ARG A 61 -12.01 -3.22 4.15
N LEU A 62 -12.77 -2.29 4.71
CA LEU A 62 -12.77 -2.06 6.16
C LEU A 62 -13.28 -3.27 6.93
N ARG A 63 -14.36 -3.89 6.47
CA ARG A 63 -14.90 -5.11 7.07
C ARG A 63 -13.91 -6.26 7.02
N ASN A 64 -13.24 -6.41 5.89
CA ASN A 64 -12.24 -7.45 5.73
C ASN A 64 -11.15 -7.30 6.80
N LEU A 65 -10.62 -6.09 6.97
CA LEU A 65 -9.55 -5.83 7.94
C LEU A 65 -10.01 -5.93 9.38
N GLU A 66 -11.25 -5.57 9.69
CA GLU A 66 -11.81 -5.72 11.04
C GLU A 66 -11.87 -7.19 11.46
N ARG A 67 -12.24 -8.06 10.55
CA ARG A 67 -12.34 -9.48 10.81
C ARG A 67 -11.00 -10.19 10.74
N ASN A 68 -10.19 -9.84 9.74
CA ASN A 68 -8.86 -10.42 9.53
C ASN A 68 -7.91 -9.28 9.13
N PRO A 69 -7.03 -8.85 10.04
CA PRO A 69 -6.16 -7.71 9.75
C PRO A 69 -5.05 -8.01 8.73
N GLY A 70 -4.86 -9.26 8.36
CA GLY A 70 -3.84 -9.64 7.38
C GLY A 70 -4.05 -8.94 6.05
N ALA A 71 -2.99 -8.31 5.56
CA ALA A 71 -3.00 -7.59 4.29
C ALA A 71 -1.69 -7.85 3.55
N GLU A 72 -1.83 -7.99 2.24
CA GLU A 72 -0.68 -8.10 1.33
C GLU A 72 -0.80 -6.99 0.31
N LEU A 73 0.33 -6.38 -0.01
CA LEU A 73 0.34 -5.45 -1.14
C LEU A 73 1.49 -5.78 -2.07
N VAL A 74 1.26 -5.56 -3.35
CA VAL A 74 2.27 -5.79 -4.37
C VAL A 74 2.34 -4.59 -5.30
N VAL A 75 3.57 -4.23 -5.64
CA VAL A 75 3.88 -3.27 -6.70
C VAL A 75 4.81 -3.95 -7.69
N ASP A 76 4.75 -3.56 -8.94
CA ASP A 76 5.54 -4.20 -9.96
C ASP A 76 5.84 -3.25 -11.11
N GLY A 77 6.85 -3.62 -11.88
CA GLY A 77 7.18 -3.00 -13.15
C GLY A 77 7.16 -4.03 -14.25
N TYR A 78 6.32 -3.79 -15.24
CA TYR A 78 6.28 -4.64 -16.43
C TYR A 78 6.96 -3.94 -17.60
N ASP A 79 7.70 -4.72 -18.39
CA ASP A 79 8.34 -4.27 -19.61
C ASP A 79 8.37 -5.44 -20.59
N GLU A 80 8.23 -5.18 -21.89
CA GLU A 80 8.35 -6.22 -22.90
C GLU A 80 9.75 -6.84 -22.94
N ASP A 81 10.77 -6.08 -22.52
CA ASP A 81 12.07 -6.65 -22.20
C ASP A 81 12.02 -7.22 -20.78
N TRP A 82 11.90 -8.52 -20.69
CA TRP A 82 11.74 -9.21 -19.41
C TRP A 82 12.95 -9.12 -18.49
N ARG A 83 14.07 -8.62 -18.99
CA ARG A 83 15.24 -8.32 -18.15
C ARG A 83 15.01 -7.11 -17.24
N ALA A 84 13.98 -6.32 -17.54
CA ALA A 84 13.60 -5.15 -16.75
C ALA A 84 12.45 -5.42 -15.76
N LEU A 85 11.96 -6.65 -15.69
CA LEU A 85 10.85 -7.00 -14.79
C LEU A 85 11.28 -6.96 -13.32
N TRP A 86 10.39 -6.51 -12.48
CA TRP A 86 10.57 -6.55 -11.02
C TRP A 86 9.22 -6.54 -10.33
N TRP A 87 9.20 -7.03 -9.11
CA TRP A 87 8.07 -6.87 -8.22
C TRP A 87 8.54 -6.75 -6.77
N VAL A 88 7.73 -6.12 -5.94
CA VAL A 88 7.92 -6.03 -4.48
C VAL A 88 6.60 -6.35 -3.82
N ARG A 89 6.65 -7.18 -2.80
CA ARG A 89 5.49 -7.56 -2.00
C ARG A 89 5.75 -7.21 -0.54
N ALA A 90 4.76 -6.63 0.11
CA ALA A 90 4.82 -6.32 1.52
C ALA A 90 3.65 -7.00 2.22
N SER A 91 3.95 -7.63 3.36
CA SER A 91 2.95 -8.32 4.18
C SER A 91 2.83 -7.59 5.50
N GLY A 92 1.62 -7.46 6.01
CA GLY A 92 1.43 -6.78 7.28
C GLY A 92 0.01 -6.90 7.82
N SER A 93 -0.29 -6.04 8.78
CA SER A 93 -1.59 -5.97 9.43
C SER A 93 -2.20 -4.59 9.25
N GLY A 94 -3.46 -4.57 8.85
CA GLY A 94 -4.20 -3.33 8.62
C GLY A 94 -5.00 -2.91 9.84
N ARG A 95 -5.08 -1.59 10.05
CA ARG A 95 -5.88 -0.99 11.12
C ARG A 95 -6.39 0.37 10.68
N VAL A 96 -7.52 0.78 11.25
CA VAL A 96 -8.05 2.13 11.02
C VAL A 96 -7.34 3.10 11.96
N VAL A 97 -6.85 4.20 11.41
CA VAL A 97 -6.18 5.25 12.19
C VAL A 97 -7.26 6.13 12.85
N GLU A 98 -7.06 6.47 14.12
CA GLU A 98 -8.01 7.32 14.85
C GLU A 98 -8.10 8.72 14.26
N ASP A 99 -9.32 9.25 14.16
CA ASP A 99 -9.60 10.52 13.49
C ASP A 99 -8.88 11.71 14.11
N ALA A 100 -8.76 11.74 15.44
CA ALA A 100 -8.18 12.87 16.15
C ALA A 100 -6.70 12.68 16.47
N SER A 101 -6.00 11.76 15.78
CA SER A 101 -4.63 11.42 16.10
C SER A 101 -3.62 12.22 15.28
N ASP A 102 -2.41 12.37 15.83
CA ASP A 102 -1.26 12.92 15.10
C ASP A 102 -0.89 12.03 13.91
N GLU A 103 -1.12 10.73 14.06
CA GLU A 103 -0.85 9.77 12.99
C GLU A 103 -1.69 10.05 11.75
N ARG A 104 -2.96 10.41 11.92
CA ARG A 104 -3.82 10.79 10.79
C ARG A 104 -3.24 11.98 10.04
N GLY A 105 -2.81 13.01 10.76
CA GLY A 105 -2.19 14.19 10.16
C GLY A 105 -0.93 13.84 9.37
N ALA A 106 -0.07 13.00 9.94
CA ALA A 106 1.15 12.56 9.27
C ALA A 106 0.84 11.73 8.01
N ALA A 107 -0.16 10.86 8.08
CA ALA A 107 -0.59 10.05 6.94
C ALA A 107 -1.12 10.92 5.80
N LEU A 108 -1.99 11.88 6.12
CA LEU A 108 -2.55 12.79 5.12
C LEU A 108 -1.48 13.67 4.49
N SER A 109 -0.50 14.13 5.27
CA SER A 109 0.63 14.89 4.75
C SER A 109 1.47 14.07 3.78
N ALA A 110 1.73 12.80 4.10
CA ALA A 110 2.49 11.91 3.23
C ALA A 110 1.75 11.63 1.92
N LEU A 111 0.45 11.41 2.00
CA LEU A 111 -0.39 11.19 0.81
C LEU A 111 -0.46 12.43 -0.07
N ALA A 112 -0.61 13.63 0.53
CA ALA A 112 -0.63 14.89 -0.21
C ALA A 112 0.71 15.20 -0.88
N ALA A 113 1.82 14.86 -0.22
CA ALA A 113 3.15 15.04 -0.79
C ALA A 113 3.38 14.15 -2.01
N LYS A 114 2.80 12.95 -2.01
CA LYS A 114 2.94 11.99 -3.11
C LYS A 114 1.94 12.22 -4.24
N TYR A 115 0.70 12.56 -3.91
CA TYR A 115 -0.38 12.68 -4.89
C TYR A 115 -0.94 14.12 -4.89
N PRO A 116 -0.69 14.89 -5.97
CA PRO A 116 -1.16 16.28 -6.03
C PRO A 116 -2.66 16.45 -5.84
N GLN A 117 -3.47 15.47 -6.23
CA GLN A 117 -4.92 15.51 -6.05
C GLN A 117 -5.31 15.59 -4.57
N TYR A 118 -4.54 14.94 -3.70
CA TYR A 118 -4.80 14.98 -2.25
C TYR A 118 -4.33 16.29 -1.62
N ALA A 119 -3.39 16.99 -2.25
CA ALA A 119 -2.97 18.31 -1.79
C ALA A 119 -4.04 19.35 -2.07
N SER A 120 -4.67 19.31 -3.26
CA SER A 120 -5.69 20.28 -3.67
C SER A 120 -7.08 19.97 -3.11
N ASP A 121 -7.38 18.72 -2.83
CA ASP A 121 -8.66 18.27 -2.25
C ASP A 121 -8.39 17.20 -1.20
N PRO A 122 -8.07 17.61 0.05
CA PRO A 122 -7.75 16.65 1.11
C PRO A 122 -8.90 15.69 1.37
N PRO A 123 -8.63 14.38 1.45
CA PRO A 123 -9.68 13.42 1.73
C PRO A 123 -10.16 13.51 3.17
N SER A 124 -11.45 13.25 3.38
CA SER A 124 -12.06 13.26 4.73
C SER A 124 -12.44 11.87 5.23
N GLY A 125 -12.30 10.84 4.40
CA GLY A 125 -12.62 9.48 4.79
C GLY A 125 -11.62 8.88 5.77
N PRO A 126 -11.91 7.67 6.28
CA PRO A 126 -11.00 6.99 7.19
C PRO A 126 -9.63 6.72 6.55
N VAL A 127 -8.59 6.91 7.34
CA VAL A 127 -7.23 6.51 6.98
C VAL A 127 -6.97 5.11 7.51
N VAL A 128 -6.42 4.26 6.67
CA VAL A 128 -6.03 2.91 7.04
C VAL A 128 -4.51 2.82 7.00
N ALA A 129 -3.95 2.22 8.03
CA ALA A 129 -2.53 1.94 8.12
C ALA A 129 -2.31 0.44 7.94
N ILE A 130 -1.31 0.09 7.15
CA ILE A 130 -0.81 -1.28 7.09
C ILE A 130 0.57 -1.26 7.74
N ASP A 131 0.67 -1.85 8.91
CA ASP A 131 1.95 -2.02 9.59
C ASP A 131 2.70 -3.15 8.89
N ILE A 132 3.77 -2.81 8.19
CA ILE A 132 4.49 -3.76 7.35
C ILE A 132 5.40 -4.61 8.23
N GLU A 133 5.25 -5.92 8.13
CA GLU A 133 6.02 -6.89 8.91
C GLU A 133 7.13 -7.52 8.07
N ARG A 134 6.92 -7.67 6.76
CA ARG A 134 7.87 -8.30 5.87
C ARG A 134 7.81 -7.67 4.48
N ILE A 135 8.97 -7.45 3.89
CA ILE A 135 9.11 -6.98 2.52
C ILE A 135 9.98 -7.98 1.78
N SER A 136 9.53 -8.41 0.61
CA SER A 136 10.31 -9.23 -0.31
C SER A 136 10.20 -8.67 -1.71
N GLY A 137 11.25 -8.84 -2.49
CA GLY A 137 11.26 -8.35 -3.86
C GLY A 137 12.15 -9.19 -4.74
N TRP A 138 11.89 -9.06 -6.03
CA TRP A 138 12.62 -9.76 -7.06
C TRP A 138 12.80 -8.82 -8.25
N ARG A 139 13.94 -8.88 -8.88
CA ARG A 139 14.15 -8.26 -10.19
C ARG A 139 14.90 -9.23 -11.09
N ALA A 140 14.61 -9.14 -12.37
CA ALA A 140 15.36 -9.90 -13.37
C ALA A 140 16.81 -9.43 -13.36
N ARG A 141 17.73 -10.39 -13.51
CA ARG A 141 19.14 -10.08 -13.62
C ARG A 141 19.51 -9.93 -15.08
N LEU A 142 20.27 -8.87 -15.38
CA LEU A 142 20.96 -8.82 -16.63
C LEU A 142 22.05 -9.90 -16.56
N GLU A 143 21.97 -10.89 -17.43
CA GLU A 143 23.09 -11.81 -17.57
C GLU A 143 24.28 -11.04 -18.14
N ALA A 144 25.42 -11.21 -17.47
CA ALA A 144 26.65 -10.66 -18.01
C ALA A 144 26.88 -11.26 -19.38
N PRO A 145 27.25 -10.46 -20.41
CA PRO A 145 27.58 -11.00 -21.70
C PRO A 145 28.77 -11.97 -21.55
N SER A 146 28.56 -13.18 -22.00
CA SER A 146 29.61 -14.20 -22.00
C SER A 146 30.70 -13.84 -23.04
#